data_579ca5a811dd88faf1acae00d118bc20
#
_entry.id   579ca5a811dd88faf1acae00d118bc20
#
_cell.length_a   1.000
_cell.length_b   1.000
_cell.length_c   1.000
_cell.angle_alpha   90.00
_cell.angle_beta   90.00
_cell.angle_gamma   90.00
#
_symmetry.space_group_name_H-M   'P 1'
#
loop_
_entity.id
_entity.type
_entity.pdbx_description
1 polymer ?
#
loop_
_entity_poly.entity_id
_entity_poly.type
_entity_poly.pdbx_seq_one_letter_code
_entity_poly.pdbx_strand_id
1 'polypeptide(L)'
;DKIYCNILKRILKKGELCKNRTGIDTLSIEGVYFKLDVGKSFPILETKKVALANTITELLWIYQAQTNDVKWLHDRQNHIWDDWMIDDDGIYRIYEPYINENKKNIVKVKDIYGNDTNLTASSLKENRTIKEAIYYGPEYAHTIGTAYGYVVKETKEFDNVLYSLKNNPTSRRNVVSLRQANLLK
;
A
#
# COMPACT_ATOMS: atom_id res chain seq x y z
N ASP A 1 18.98 -13.10 -9.95
CA ASP A 1 18.97 -11.90 -10.81
C ASP A 1 18.83 -12.18 -12.30
N LYS A 2 19.40 -13.27 -12.83
CA LYS A 2 19.39 -13.58 -14.27
C LYS A 2 17.98 -13.60 -14.88
N ILE A 3 17.01 -14.21 -14.19
CA ILE A 3 15.60 -14.23 -14.62
C ILE A 3 15.05 -12.82 -14.71
N TYR A 4 15.22 -12.02 -13.66
CA TYR A 4 14.78 -10.61 -13.60
C TYR A 4 15.37 -9.78 -14.74
N CYS A 5 16.68 -9.83 -14.93
CA CYS A 5 17.37 -9.10 -16.00
C CYS A 5 16.89 -9.53 -17.40
N ASN A 6 16.61 -10.82 -17.62
CA ASN A 6 16.08 -11.31 -18.89
C ASN A 6 14.66 -10.82 -19.16
N ILE A 7 13.83 -10.74 -18.12
CA ILE A 7 12.47 -10.15 -18.21
C ILE A 7 12.56 -8.67 -18.59
N LEU A 8 13.42 -7.89 -17.92
CA LEU A 8 13.62 -6.48 -18.26
C LEU A 8 14.11 -6.28 -19.70
N LYS A 9 15.11 -7.07 -20.16
CA LYS A 9 15.57 -7.03 -21.56
C LYS A 9 14.44 -7.35 -22.54
N ARG A 10 13.55 -8.30 -22.20
CA ARG A 10 12.39 -8.64 -23.03
C ARG A 10 11.39 -7.49 -23.09
N ILE A 11 11.12 -6.83 -21.95
CA ILE A 11 10.24 -5.65 -21.90
C ILE A 11 10.81 -4.52 -22.77
N LEU A 12 12.09 -4.19 -22.61
CA LEU A 12 12.74 -3.14 -23.40
C LEU A 12 12.74 -3.42 -24.90
N LYS A 13 12.83 -4.70 -25.31
CA LYS A 13 12.89 -5.09 -26.74
C LYS A 13 11.50 -5.23 -27.37
N LYS A 14 10.49 -5.69 -26.62
CA LYS A 14 9.20 -6.13 -27.16
C LYS A 14 8.00 -5.50 -26.42
N GLY A 15 8.25 -4.63 -25.45
CA GLY A 15 7.18 -4.00 -24.68
C GLY A 15 6.41 -3.00 -25.52
N GLU A 16 5.10 -2.97 -25.31
CA GLU A 16 4.20 -1.98 -25.86
C GLU A 16 4.05 -0.80 -24.90
N LEU A 17 3.95 0.40 -25.43
CA LEU A 17 3.76 1.62 -24.64
C LEU A 17 2.34 1.67 -24.10
N CYS A 18 2.19 1.64 -22.77
CA CYS A 18 0.92 1.68 -22.08
C CYS A 18 0.79 2.97 -21.27
N LYS A 19 -0.29 3.71 -21.50
CA LYS A 19 -0.67 4.85 -20.64
C LYS A 19 -1.22 4.35 -19.32
N ASN A 20 -0.90 5.06 -18.24
CA ASN A 20 -1.43 4.73 -16.93
C ASN A 20 -1.89 5.98 -16.15
N ARG A 21 -2.52 5.76 -14.99
CA ARG A 21 -3.07 6.82 -14.15
C ARG A 21 -2.04 7.77 -13.53
N THR A 22 -0.77 7.42 -13.54
CA THR A 22 0.30 8.25 -12.93
C THR A 22 0.83 9.32 -13.88
N GLY A 23 0.41 9.30 -15.15
CA GLY A 23 0.87 10.24 -16.19
C GLY A 23 2.26 9.92 -16.74
N ILE A 24 2.90 8.86 -16.28
CA ILE A 24 4.19 8.36 -16.79
C ILE A 24 3.92 7.05 -17.52
N ASP A 25 4.10 7.05 -18.85
CA ASP A 25 3.89 5.89 -19.68
C ASP A 25 4.85 4.76 -19.31
N THR A 26 4.39 3.52 -19.45
CA THR A 26 5.16 2.31 -19.11
C THR A 26 5.26 1.39 -20.32
N LEU A 27 6.39 0.66 -20.41
CA LEU A 27 6.50 -0.47 -21.33
C LEU A 27 5.97 -1.73 -20.66
N SER A 28 5.08 -2.44 -21.34
CA SER A 28 4.45 -3.65 -20.84
C SER A 28 4.55 -4.81 -21.84
N ILE A 29 4.62 -6.03 -21.34
CA ILE A 29 4.47 -7.26 -22.12
C ILE A 29 3.41 -8.15 -21.48
N GLU A 30 2.66 -8.88 -22.29
CA GLU A 30 1.70 -9.86 -21.81
C GLU A 30 2.41 -11.07 -21.22
N GLY A 31 2.07 -11.43 -20.00
CA GLY A 31 2.42 -12.66 -19.30
C GLY A 31 3.90 -13.08 -19.39
N VAL A 32 4.49 -13.36 -18.25
CA VAL A 32 5.82 -13.98 -18.14
C VAL A 32 5.72 -15.14 -17.18
N TYR A 33 6.14 -16.32 -17.63
CA TYR A 33 6.28 -17.48 -16.77
C TYR A 33 7.74 -17.68 -16.38
N PHE A 34 7.99 -17.89 -15.09
CA PHE A 34 9.29 -18.30 -14.56
C PHE A 34 9.14 -19.18 -13.32
N LYS A 35 10.19 -19.92 -13.00
CA LYS A 35 10.23 -20.81 -11.82
C LYS A 35 11.44 -20.44 -10.96
N LEU A 36 11.22 -20.33 -9.65
CA LEU A 36 12.26 -20.12 -8.65
C LEU A 36 12.36 -21.34 -7.75
N ASP A 37 13.59 -21.81 -7.49
CA ASP A 37 13.86 -22.89 -6.54
C ASP A 37 14.15 -22.26 -5.16
N VAL A 38 13.09 -22.01 -4.40
CA VAL A 38 13.18 -21.40 -3.07
C VAL A 38 13.79 -22.33 -2.03
N GLY A 39 13.92 -23.63 -2.32
CA GLY A 39 14.61 -24.57 -1.45
C GLY A 39 16.14 -24.39 -1.44
N LYS A 40 16.69 -23.79 -2.52
CA LYS A 40 18.12 -23.50 -2.62
C LYS A 40 18.54 -22.14 -2.08
N SER A 41 17.70 -21.14 -2.32
CA SER A 41 18.00 -19.78 -1.88
C SER A 41 16.73 -18.94 -1.81
N PHE A 42 16.72 -17.94 -0.94
CA PHE A 42 15.67 -16.93 -0.90
C PHE A 42 15.79 -16.02 -2.14
N PRO A 43 14.69 -15.83 -2.91
CA PRO A 43 14.74 -15.14 -4.21
C PRO A 43 14.75 -13.60 -4.06
N ILE A 44 15.81 -13.07 -3.47
CA ILE A 44 16.04 -11.63 -3.35
C ILE A 44 16.92 -11.13 -4.50
N LEU A 45 16.66 -9.90 -4.97
CA LEU A 45 17.48 -9.24 -6.00
C LEU A 45 18.75 -8.66 -5.39
N GLU A 46 19.89 -8.91 -6.04
CA GLU A 46 21.20 -8.35 -5.70
C GLU A 46 21.57 -7.17 -6.64
N THR A 47 21.00 -7.16 -7.85
CA THR A 47 21.18 -6.08 -8.85
C THR A 47 20.47 -4.79 -8.49
N LYS A 48 19.63 -4.81 -7.47
CA LYS A 48 18.84 -3.67 -6.99
C LYS A 48 18.82 -3.71 -5.46
N LYS A 49 19.03 -2.55 -4.81
CA LYS A 49 18.85 -2.44 -3.37
C LYS A 49 17.37 -2.73 -3.02
N VAL A 50 17.15 -3.75 -2.22
CA VAL A 50 15.84 -4.13 -1.69
C VAL A 50 15.80 -3.80 -0.20
N ALA A 51 14.79 -3.03 0.22
CA ALA A 51 14.58 -2.68 1.63
C ALA A 51 13.93 -3.86 2.38
N LEU A 52 14.64 -4.99 2.49
CA LEU A 52 14.10 -6.25 3.04
C LEU A 52 13.58 -6.08 4.47
N ALA A 53 14.29 -5.35 5.32
CA ALA A 53 13.86 -5.10 6.70
C ALA A 53 12.52 -4.38 6.75
N ASN A 54 12.32 -3.33 5.93
CA ASN A 54 11.06 -2.60 5.84
C ASN A 54 9.94 -3.51 5.32
N THR A 55 10.21 -4.34 4.31
CA THR A 55 9.23 -5.28 3.77
C THR A 55 8.79 -6.31 4.81
N ILE A 56 9.75 -6.88 5.57
CA ILE A 56 9.43 -7.82 6.66
C ILE A 56 8.60 -7.12 7.74
N THR A 57 9.00 -5.91 8.15
CA THR A 57 8.28 -5.12 9.16
C THR A 57 6.85 -4.84 8.71
N GLU A 58 6.65 -4.49 7.44
CA GLU A 58 5.32 -4.29 6.87
C GLU A 58 4.46 -5.55 6.87
N LEU A 59 5.03 -6.72 6.51
CA LEU A 59 4.32 -7.99 6.60
C LEU A 59 3.92 -8.36 8.03
N LEU A 60 4.80 -8.10 9.01
CA LEU A 60 4.50 -8.29 10.42
C LEU A 60 3.40 -7.34 10.90
N TRP A 61 3.40 -6.10 10.42
CA TRP A 61 2.37 -5.11 10.70
C TRP A 61 0.99 -5.56 10.19
N ILE A 62 0.91 -6.05 8.95
CA ILE A 62 -0.33 -6.51 8.32
C ILE A 62 -0.85 -7.79 8.96
N TYR A 63 0.00 -8.83 9.07
CA TYR A 63 -0.46 -10.19 9.35
C TYR A 63 -0.28 -10.61 10.81
N GLN A 64 0.74 -10.15 11.51
CA GLN A 64 0.99 -10.52 12.90
C GLN A 64 0.37 -9.52 13.87
N ALA A 65 0.65 -8.23 13.71
CA ALA A 65 0.07 -7.18 14.53
C ALA A 65 -1.39 -6.90 14.15
N GLN A 66 -1.79 -7.24 12.94
CA GLN A 66 -3.15 -7.07 12.39
C GLN A 66 -3.66 -5.65 12.65
N THR A 67 -2.85 -4.67 12.30
CA THR A 67 -3.15 -3.24 12.53
C THR A 67 -2.89 -2.40 11.28
N ASN A 68 -3.52 -1.26 11.21
CA ASN A 68 -3.34 -0.21 10.21
C ASN A 68 -2.73 1.07 10.80
N ASP A 69 -2.32 1.03 12.08
CA ASP A 69 -1.66 2.14 12.77
C ASP A 69 -0.23 2.32 12.27
N VAL A 70 0.06 3.50 11.69
CA VAL A 70 1.37 3.85 11.13
C VAL A 70 2.41 4.09 12.23
N LYS A 71 1.99 4.49 13.43
CA LYS A 71 2.91 4.64 14.58
C LYS A 71 3.62 3.35 14.93
N TRP A 72 2.95 2.21 14.79
CA TRP A 72 3.58 0.90 14.98
C TRP A 72 4.78 0.68 14.03
N LEU A 73 4.69 1.20 12.81
CA LEU A 73 5.79 1.17 11.83
C LEU A 73 6.89 2.18 12.21
N HIS A 74 6.52 3.39 12.65
CA HIS A 74 7.48 4.42 13.09
C HIS A 74 8.37 3.94 14.24
N ASP A 75 7.81 3.23 15.23
CA ASP A 75 8.56 2.63 16.33
C ASP A 75 9.64 1.66 15.85
N ARG A 76 9.54 1.20 14.57
CA ARG A 76 10.47 0.30 13.90
C ARG A 76 11.23 0.95 12.75
N GLN A 77 11.25 2.30 12.74
CA GLN A 77 11.96 3.12 11.74
C GLN A 77 11.50 2.81 10.28
N ASN A 78 10.24 2.47 10.11
CA ASN A 78 9.64 2.22 8.81
C ASN A 78 8.61 3.31 8.49
N HIS A 79 8.89 4.11 7.45
CA HIS A 79 8.13 5.29 7.04
C HIS A 79 7.43 5.11 5.68
N ILE A 80 7.28 3.86 5.25
CA ILE A 80 6.76 3.56 3.89
C ILE A 80 5.31 4.03 3.70
N TRP A 81 4.53 4.17 4.79
CA TRP A 81 3.13 4.54 4.76
C TRP A 81 2.82 5.98 5.18
N ASP A 82 3.83 6.82 5.44
CA ASP A 82 3.64 8.20 5.92
C ASP A 82 2.81 9.08 4.96
N ASP A 83 2.94 8.86 3.66
CA ASP A 83 2.18 9.63 2.66
C ASP A 83 0.68 9.25 2.60
N TRP A 84 0.30 8.13 3.21
CA TRP A 84 -1.08 7.64 3.27
C TRP A 84 -1.70 7.75 4.67
N MET A 85 -0.95 8.27 5.63
CA MET A 85 -1.42 8.41 7.00
C MET A 85 -2.48 9.50 7.12
N ILE A 86 -3.59 9.15 7.77
CA ILE A 86 -4.63 10.09 8.18
C ILE A 86 -4.09 10.90 9.37
N ASP A 87 -4.27 12.19 9.36
CA ASP A 87 -3.75 13.10 10.39
C ASP A 87 -4.57 13.10 11.69
N ASP A 88 -4.14 13.96 12.64
CA ASP A 88 -4.79 14.10 13.95
C ASP A 88 -6.26 14.53 13.86
N ASP A 89 -6.63 15.27 12.81
CA ASP A 89 -7.99 15.75 12.57
C ASP A 89 -8.87 14.70 11.85
N GLY A 90 -8.35 13.53 11.57
CA GLY A 90 -9.03 12.48 10.80
C GLY A 90 -9.12 12.77 9.32
N ILE A 91 -8.22 13.59 8.77
CA ILE A 91 -8.20 13.98 7.37
C ILE A 91 -7.03 13.32 6.64
N TYR A 92 -7.32 12.61 5.57
CA TYR A 92 -6.33 12.12 4.61
C TYR A 92 -6.09 13.17 3.53
N ARG A 93 -4.83 13.59 3.34
CA ARG A 93 -4.42 14.61 2.36
C ARG A 93 -3.69 13.98 1.19
N ILE A 94 -4.23 14.15 0.00
CA ILE A 94 -3.62 13.73 -1.27
C ILE A 94 -2.87 14.94 -1.83
N TYR A 95 -1.57 14.78 -2.03
CA TYR A 95 -0.69 15.83 -2.53
C TYR A 95 -0.44 15.72 -4.03
N GLU A 96 -0.22 16.85 -4.68
CA GLU A 96 0.30 16.88 -6.05
C GLU A 96 1.64 16.13 -6.11
N PRO A 97 1.91 15.39 -7.21
CA PRO A 97 3.10 14.55 -7.34
C PRO A 97 4.40 15.35 -7.40
N TYR A 98 4.34 16.64 -7.72
CA TYR A 98 5.49 17.50 -7.86
C TYR A 98 5.53 18.56 -6.77
N ILE A 99 6.75 18.88 -6.30
CA ILE A 99 7.00 20.00 -5.40
C ILE A 99 6.73 21.30 -6.17
N ASN A 100 5.72 22.05 -5.76
CA ASN A 100 5.46 23.38 -6.27
C ASN A 100 6.05 24.39 -5.27
N GLU A 101 7.10 25.09 -5.68
CA GLU A 101 7.62 26.20 -4.89
C GLU A 101 6.50 27.23 -4.65
N ASN A 102 6.14 27.42 -3.37
CA ASN A 102 5.33 28.54 -2.86
C ASN A 102 3.80 28.52 -2.97
N LYS A 103 3.10 27.40 -3.05
CA LYS A 103 1.64 27.44 -2.94
C LYS A 103 1.10 26.56 -1.82
N LYS A 104 0.95 27.15 -0.62
CA LYS A 104 -0.03 26.64 0.35
C LYS A 104 -1.42 26.92 -0.25
N ASN A 105 -2.16 25.89 -0.59
CA ASN A 105 -3.55 26.00 -1.00
C ASN A 105 -4.48 25.43 0.05
N ILE A 106 -5.72 25.89 0.04
CA ILE A 106 -6.80 25.37 0.87
C ILE A 106 -7.78 24.67 -0.07
N VAL A 107 -8.16 23.47 0.28
CA VAL A 107 -9.15 22.68 -0.46
C VAL A 107 -10.36 22.35 0.42
N LYS A 108 -11.54 22.20 -0.18
CA LYS A 108 -12.69 21.61 0.50
C LYS A 108 -12.42 20.15 0.80
N VAL A 109 -12.80 19.71 1.99
CA VAL A 109 -12.68 18.32 2.41
C VAL A 109 -13.92 17.58 1.97
N LYS A 110 -13.75 16.43 1.35
CA LYS A 110 -14.84 15.51 0.99
C LYS A 110 -15.02 14.43 2.05
N ASP A 111 -16.21 13.87 2.14
CA ASP A 111 -16.44 12.64 2.88
C ASP A 111 -15.90 11.43 2.10
N ILE A 112 -15.95 10.25 2.72
CA ILE A 112 -15.49 8.98 2.11
C ILE A 112 -16.32 8.55 0.89
N TYR A 113 -17.48 9.18 0.66
CA TYR A 113 -18.37 8.93 -0.50
C TYR A 113 -18.15 9.96 -1.61
N GLY A 114 -17.25 10.94 -1.41
CA GLY A 114 -16.92 11.98 -2.38
C GLY A 114 -17.80 13.24 -2.30
N ASN A 115 -18.69 13.36 -1.30
CA ASN A 115 -19.51 14.56 -1.12
C ASN A 115 -18.71 15.65 -0.40
N ASP A 116 -18.97 16.91 -0.74
CA ASP A 116 -18.35 18.06 -0.08
C ASP A 116 -18.83 18.15 1.38
N THR A 117 -17.90 18.35 2.30
CA THR A 117 -18.18 18.65 3.71
C THR A 117 -18.08 20.16 3.95
N ASN A 118 -18.38 20.60 5.18
CA ASN A 118 -18.16 21.98 5.62
C ASN A 118 -16.70 22.24 6.08
N LEU A 119 -15.84 21.22 6.00
CA LEU A 119 -14.45 21.31 6.41
C LEU A 119 -13.56 21.81 5.28
N THR A 120 -12.45 22.45 5.67
CA THR A 120 -11.36 22.81 4.76
C THR A 120 -10.03 22.30 5.29
N ALA A 121 -9.11 21.96 4.40
CA ALA A 121 -7.78 21.48 4.74
C ALA A 121 -6.70 22.29 4.02
N SER A 122 -5.63 22.61 4.76
CA SER A 122 -4.42 23.22 4.23
C SER A 122 -3.27 22.21 4.16
N SER A 123 -2.23 22.48 3.38
CA SER A 123 -1.04 21.64 3.35
C SER A 123 -0.34 21.63 4.71
N LEU A 124 -0.03 20.45 5.21
CA LEU A 124 0.84 20.24 6.39
C LEU A 124 2.32 20.07 5.99
N LYS A 125 2.59 19.78 4.71
CA LYS A 125 3.95 19.60 4.19
C LYS A 125 4.42 20.90 3.52
N GLU A 126 5.62 21.32 3.84
CA GLU A 126 6.26 22.45 3.15
C GLU A 126 6.45 22.13 1.67
N ASN A 127 6.25 23.14 0.82
CA ASN A 127 6.43 23.04 -0.63
C ASN A 127 5.56 21.99 -1.35
N ARG A 128 4.49 21.52 -0.73
CA ARG A 128 3.54 20.58 -1.38
C ARG A 128 2.13 21.16 -1.40
N THR A 129 1.50 21.07 -2.56
CA THR A 129 0.12 21.49 -2.79
C THR A 129 -0.82 20.31 -2.56
N ILE A 130 -1.90 20.53 -1.81
CA ILE A 130 -2.97 19.53 -1.67
C ILE A 130 -3.78 19.51 -2.97
N LYS A 131 -3.95 18.32 -3.52
CA LYS A 131 -4.87 18.04 -4.63
C LYS A 131 -6.29 17.79 -4.12
N GLU A 132 -6.41 16.98 -3.09
CA GLU A 132 -7.68 16.55 -2.51
C GLU A 132 -7.51 16.24 -1.03
N ALA A 133 -8.58 16.38 -0.24
CA ALA A 133 -8.61 16.00 1.16
C ALA A 133 -9.90 15.23 1.46
N ILE A 134 -9.78 14.13 2.22
CA ILE A 134 -10.89 13.21 2.51
C ILE A 134 -11.00 13.05 4.03
N TYR A 135 -12.19 13.26 4.57
CA TYR A 135 -12.49 13.08 5.98
C TYR A 135 -12.89 11.64 6.29
N TYR A 136 -12.12 10.99 7.13
CA TYR A 136 -12.37 9.64 7.65
C TYR A 136 -12.96 9.66 9.06
N GLY A 137 -12.62 10.68 9.85
CA GLY A 137 -12.96 10.79 11.26
C GLY A 137 -11.72 10.62 12.17
N PRO A 138 -11.75 11.24 13.39
CA PRO A 138 -10.62 11.21 14.31
C PRO A 138 -10.30 9.81 14.85
N GLU A 139 -11.25 8.87 14.79
CA GLU A 139 -11.04 7.46 15.15
C GLU A 139 -10.06 6.74 14.19
N TYR A 140 -9.84 7.28 12.98
CA TYR A 140 -8.86 6.79 12.01
C TYR A 140 -7.53 7.53 12.04
N ALA A 141 -7.35 8.48 12.97
CA ALA A 141 -6.09 9.22 13.07
C ALA A 141 -4.89 8.29 13.21
N HIS A 142 -3.78 8.64 12.54
CA HIS A 142 -2.54 7.86 12.46
C HIS A 142 -2.64 6.51 11.76
N THR A 143 -3.76 6.19 11.12
CA THR A 143 -3.94 4.97 10.35
C THR A 143 -3.94 5.23 8.85
N ILE A 144 -3.97 4.15 8.06
CA ILE A 144 -4.22 4.21 6.61
C ILE A 144 -5.68 3.88 6.25
N GLY A 145 -6.61 4.13 7.15
CA GLY A 145 -8.03 3.82 6.96
C GLY A 145 -8.33 2.32 7.07
N THR A 146 -9.35 1.85 6.33
CA THR A 146 -9.85 0.47 6.41
C THR A 146 -9.10 -0.51 5.50
N ALA A 147 -7.77 -0.41 5.42
CA ALA A 147 -6.96 -1.22 4.52
C ALA A 147 -6.05 -2.21 5.25
N TYR A 148 -5.58 -3.21 4.53
CA TYR A 148 -4.55 -4.18 4.95
C TYR A 148 -4.78 -4.82 6.33
N GLY A 149 -4.02 -4.43 7.36
CA GLY A 149 -4.09 -5.01 8.69
C GLY A 149 -5.45 -4.82 9.36
N TYR A 150 -6.17 -3.73 9.04
CA TYR A 150 -7.56 -3.56 9.45
C TYR A 150 -8.45 -4.70 8.92
N VAL A 151 -8.35 -4.99 7.60
CA VAL A 151 -9.14 -6.07 6.98
C VAL A 151 -8.78 -7.43 7.57
N VAL A 152 -7.49 -7.71 7.76
CA VAL A 152 -7.02 -8.97 8.37
C VAL A 152 -7.63 -9.17 9.75
N LYS A 153 -7.64 -8.13 10.59
CA LYS A 153 -8.23 -8.15 11.95
C LYS A 153 -9.73 -8.38 11.92
N GLU A 154 -10.46 -7.65 11.07
CA GLU A 154 -11.92 -7.70 11.04
C GLU A 154 -12.45 -9.03 10.47
N THR A 155 -11.80 -9.57 9.43
CA THR A 155 -12.26 -10.80 8.78
C THR A 155 -11.83 -12.07 9.50
N LYS A 156 -10.71 -12.01 10.25
CA LYS A 156 -10.05 -13.18 10.87
C LYS A 156 -9.72 -14.31 9.89
N GLU A 157 -9.74 -14.03 8.59
CA GLU A 157 -9.46 -15.05 7.56
C GLU A 157 -8.04 -15.60 7.68
N PHE A 158 -7.07 -14.75 8.03
CA PHE A 158 -5.68 -15.17 8.23
C PHE A 158 -5.53 -16.14 9.41
N ASP A 159 -6.14 -15.86 10.54
CA ASP A 159 -6.13 -16.74 11.72
C ASP A 159 -6.81 -18.07 11.41
N ASN A 160 -7.93 -18.04 10.66
CA ASN A 160 -8.64 -19.24 10.19
C ASN A 160 -7.77 -20.09 9.26
N VAL A 161 -7.00 -19.46 8.37
CA VAL A 161 -6.05 -20.16 7.49
C VAL A 161 -4.93 -20.80 8.30
N LEU A 162 -4.33 -20.09 9.28
CA LEU A 162 -3.31 -20.65 10.15
C LEU A 162 -3.84 -21.84 10.94
N TYR A 163 -5.04 -21.74 11.51
CA TYR A 163 -5.70 -22.86 12.18
C TYR A 163 -5.92 -24.05 11.25
N SER A 164 -6.42 -23.79 10.03
CA SER A 164 -6.66 -24.82 9.03
C SER A 164 -5.35 -25.51 8.60
N LEU A 165 -4.29 -24.77 8.32
CA LEU A 165 -2.99 -25.34 7.97
C LEU A 165 -2.42 -26.25 9.07
N LYS A 166 -2.67 -25.92 10.34
CA LYS A 166 -2.25 -26.73 11.48
C LYS A 166 -3.05 -28.04 11.62
N ASN A 167 -4.37 -27.98 11.38
CA ASN A 167 -5.28 -29.08 11.70
C ASN A 167 -5.74 -29.87 10.44
N ASN A 168 -5.73 -29.26 9.28
CA ASN A 168 -6.10 -29.84 7.99
C ASN A 168 -5.26 -29.24 6.85
N PRO A 169 -3.95 -29.56 6.75
CA PRO A 169 -3.02 -28.93 5.82
C PRO A 169 -3.37 -29.19 4.34
N THR A 170 -4.17 -30.20 4.04
CA THR A 170 -4.61 -30.57 2.69
C THR A 170 -5.89 -29.84 2.25
N SER A 171 -6.45 -28.98 3.08
CA SER A 171 -7.62 -28.19 2.75
C SER A 171 -7.37 -27.31 1.53
N ARG A 172 -8.32 -27.31 0.58
CA ARG A 172 -8.30 -26.42 -0.59
C ARG A 172 -9.03 -25.09 -0.35
N ARG A 173 -9.41 -24.81 0.91
CA ARG A 173 -10.14 -23.59 1.32
C ARG A 173 -9.28 -22.61 2.11
N ASN A 174 -7.96 -22.74 2.03
CA ASN A 174 -7.00 -21.86 2.69
C ASN A 174 -6.80 -20.60 1.83
N VAL A 175 -7.71 -19.63 1.99
CA VAL A 175 -7.73 -18.38 1.23
C VAL A 175 -7.84 -17.21 2.20
N VAL A 176 -7.06 -16.16 1.95
CA VAL A 176 -7.17 -14.85 2.61
C VAL A 176 -7.45 -13.81 1.56
N SER A 177 -8.50 -13.01 1.73
CA SER A 177 -8.82 -11.89 0.85
C SER A 177 -8.57 -10.57 1.59
N LEU A 178 -7.67 -9.75 1.07
CA LEU A 178 -7.42 -8.39 1.57
C LEU A 178 -8.35 -7.34 0.92
N ARG A 179 -9.19 -7.77 -0.03
CA ARG A 179 -10.16 -6.90 -0.69
C ARG A 179 -11.57 -7.37 -0.35
N GLN A 180 -12.13 -6.79 0.70
CA GLN A 180 -13.50 -7.01 1.14
C GLN A 180 -14.31 -5.77 0.77
N ALA A 181 -15.21 -5.86 -0.22
CA ALA A 181 -15.97 -4.73 -0.75
C ALA A 181 -16.79 -3.99 0.31
N ASN A 182 -17.24 -4.69 1.35
CA ASN A 182 -17.99 -4.14 2.49
C ASN A 182 -17.12 -3.41 3.51
N LEU A 183 -15.79 -3.60 3.49
CA LEU A 183 -14.84 -2.96 4.39
C LEU A 183 -14.03 -1.85 3.70
N LEU A 184 -13.90 -1.90 2.38
CA LEU A 184 -13.25 -0.86 1.60
C LEU A 184 -14.20 0.34 1.47
N LYS A 185 -13.88 1.40 2.19
CA LYS A 185 -14.57 2.70 2.14
C LYS A 185 -13.69 3.74 1.46
#